data_dc6f04e8ca6a224087a3ec8f5b266703
#
_entry.id   dc6f04e8ca6a224087a3ec8f5b266703
#
_cell.length_a   1.000
_cell.length_b   1.000
_cell.length_c   1.000
_cell.angle_alpha   90.00
_cell.angle_beta   90.00
_cell.angle_gamma   90.00
#
_symmetry.space_group_name_H-M   'P 1'
#
loop_
_entity.id
_entity.type
_entity.pdbx_description
1 polymer ?
#
loop_
_entity_poly.entity_id
_entity_poly.type
_entity_poly.pdbx_seq_one_letter_code
_entity_poly.pdbx_strand_id
1 'polypeptide(L)'
;MQNDKLNLAVEAINNNQVVGIPTETVYGIGVNPYSQEAVNKIFDLKGRDEDKPLSILVSSYYDLQKLDIVSTIPEVVELYWPGPLTIVVETTKEFADGVGTKNPFSIGVRVPDNELAIELLKITGPLAVTSANRSGENDVTSNTEAEKIFGSNIAEYLEGASVHGSGSTIIDFRVEGGEILREGPLKWPPSYC
;
A
#
# COMPACT_ATOMS: atom_id res chain seq x y z
N MET A 1 21.81 7.03 10.80
CA MET A 1 21.55 5.74 10.12
C MET A 1 20.08 5.61 9.68
N GLN A 2 19.07 5.63 10.54
CA GLN A 2 17.66 5.49 10.09
C GLN A 2 17.18 6.67 9.23
N ASN A 3 17.50 7.91 9.63
CA ASN A 3 17.21 9.11 8.83
C ASN A 3 17.91 9.10 7.46
N ASP A 4 19.11 8.55 7.36
CA ASP A 4 19.84 8.49 6.09
C ASP A 4 19.14 7.52 5.12
N LYS A 5 18.68 6.35 5.59
CA LYS A 5 17.92 5.41 4.78
C LYS A 5 16.58 5.98 4.33
N LEU A 6 15.89 6.72 5.21
CA LEU A 6 14.65 7.39 4.85
C LEU A 6 14.88 8.42 3.72
N ASN A 7 15.93 9.21 3.81
CA ASN A 7 16.28 10.17 2.76
C ASN A 7 16.63 9.48 1.43
N LEU A 8 17.37 8.37 1.48
CA LEU A 8 17.67 7.55 0.29
C LEU A 8 16.39 6.95 -0.33
N ALA A 9 15.44 6.49 0.49
CA ALA A 9 14.16 6.00 0.01
C ALA A 9 13.33 7.12 -0.65
N VAL A 10 13.30 8.33 -0.07
CA VAL A 10 12.63 9.50 -0.66
C VAL A 10 13.27 9.85 -2.01
N GLU A 11 14.59 9.88 -2.08
CA GLU A 11 15.33 10.15 -3.33
C GLU A 11 15.02 9.07 -4.39
N ALA A 12 15.01 7.80 -4.00
CA ALA A 12 14.67 6.69 -4.87
C ALA A 12 13.25 6.82 -5.45
N ILE A 13 12.23 7.14 -4.62
CA ILE A 13 10.86 7.38 -5.08
C ILE A 13 10.80 8.53 -6.08
N ASN A 14 11.49 9.64 -5.80
CA ASN A 14 11.53 10.81 -6.69
C ASN A 14 12.23 10.48 -8.04
N ASN A 15 13.11 9.49 -8.06
CA ASN A 15 13.78 8.97 -9.26
C ASN A 15 13.04 7.77 -9.89
N ASN A 16 11.76 7.58 -9.60
CA ASN A 16 10.93 6.50 -10.11
C ASN A 16 11.49 5.09 -9.84
N GLN A 17 12.20 4.91 -8.73
CA GLN A 17 12.74 3.63 -8.29
C GLN A 17 11.81 2.96 -7.27
N VAL A 18 11.95 1.63 -7.14
CA VAL A 18 11.19 0.83 -6.17
C VAL A 18 11.89 0.87 -4.82
N VAL A 19 11.11 1.03 -3.73
CA VAL A 19 11.61 0.97 -2.35
C VAL A 19 10.87 -0.11 -1.55
N GLY A 20 11.57 -0.72 -0.60
CA GLY A 20 11.02 -1.63 0.38
C GLY A 20 10.44 -0.87 1.58
N ILE A 21 9.22 -1.20 1.98
CA ILE A 21 8.44 -0.46 2.99
C ILE A 21 7.93 -1.43 4.05
N PRO A 22 8.30 -1.27 5.33
CA PRO A 22 7.75 -2.06 6.42
C PRO A 22 6.30 -1.66 6.70
N THR A 23 5.44 -2.64 6.95
CA THR A 23 4.11 -2.43 7.51
C THR A 23 3.83 -3.47 8.59
N GLU A 24 2.81 -3.26 9.41
CA GLU A 24 2.43 -4.20 10.46
C GLU A 24 1.85 -5.52 9.90
N THR A 25 1.36 -5.52 8.64
CA THR A 25 0.76 -6.70 8.00
C THR A 25 1.79 -7.58 7.32
N VAL A 26 2.40 -7.07 6.25
CA VAL A 26 3.45 -7.73 5.46
C VAL A 26 4.47 -6.69 5.04
N TYR A 27 5.69 -7.10 4.74
CA TYR A 27 6.67 -6.20 4.15
C TYR A 27 6.27 -5.91 2.70
N GLY A 28 6.23 -4.63 2.33
CA GLY A 28 5.78 -4.16 1.02
C GLY A 28 6.91 -3.62 0.16
N ILE A 29 6.60 -3.41 -1.12
CA ILE A 29 7.38 -2.61 -2.06
C ILE A 29 6.50 -1.52 -2.65
N GLY A 30 7.05 -0.33 -2.81
CA GLY A 30 6.30 0.84 -3.23
C GLY A 30 7.01 1.75 -4.20
N VAL A 31 6.21 2.51 -4.95
CA VAL A 31 6.64 3.45 -5.98
C VAL A 31 5.76 4.69 -6.02
N ASN A 32 6.19 5.70 -6.77
CA ASN A 32 5.36 6.84 -7.13
C ASN A 32 4.14 6.37 -7.97
N PRO A 33 2.88 6.58 -7.48
CA PRO A 33 1.67 6.10 -8.14
C PRO A 33 1.33 6.83 -9.46
N TYR A 34 1.98 7.94 -9.73
CA TYR A 34 1.76 8.76 -10.92
C TYR A 34 2.77 8.47 -12.05
N SER A 35 3.79 7.67 -11.79
CA SER A 35 4.82 7.30 -12.76
C SER A 35 4.55 5.92 -13.34
N GLN A 36 4.19 5.88 -14.62
CA GLN A 36 4.00 4.60 -15.34
C GLN A 36 5.27 3.76 -15.36
N GLU A 37 6.43 4.41 -15.53
CA GLU A 37 7.74 3.73 -15.47
C GLU A 37 7.95 3.02 -14.13
N ALA A 38 7.64 3.72 -13.03
CA ALA A 38 7.82 3.16 -11.68
C ALA A 38 6.85 2.01 -11.40
N VAL A 39 5.58 2.14 -11.81
CA VAL A 39 4.56 1.09 -11.66
C VAL A 39 4.95 -0.14 -12.45
N ASN A 40 5.39 0.00 -13.70
CA ASN A 40 5.84 -1.12 -14.54
C ASN A 40 7.00 -1.90 -13.87
N LYS A 41 7.93 -1.21 -13.20
CA LYS A 41 9.02 -1.88 -12.46
C LYS A 41 8.51 -2.84 -11.40
N ILE A 42 7.42 -2.50 -10.67
CA ILE A 42 6.82 -3.44 -9.70
C ILE A 42 6.23 -4.67 -10.41
N PHE A 43 5.51 -4.48 -11.50
CA PHE A 43 4.92 -5.60 -12.25
C PHE A 43 6.00 -6.53 -12.79
N ASP A 44 7.07 -5.98 -13.39
CA ASP A 44 8.21 -6.75 -13.91
C ASP A 44 8.94 -7.52 -12.78
N LEU A 45 9.23 -6.85 -11.66
CA LEU A 45 9.90 -7.46 -10.51
C LEU A 45 9.14 -8.65 -9.92
N LYS A 46 7.82 -8.54 -9.85
CA LYS A 46 6.96 -9.56 -9.25
C LYS A 46 6.55 -10.66 -10.21
N GLY A 47 6.60 -10.44 -11.52
CA GLY A 47 5.87 -11.24 -12.50
C GLY A 47 4.36 -11.19 -12.21
N ARG A 48 3.83 -9.97 -11.94
CA ARG A 48 2.47 -9.77 -11.47
C ARG A 48 1.50 -9.68 -12.64
N ASP A 49 0.36 -10.36 -12.51
CA ASP A 49 -0.73 -10.22 -13.45
C ASP A 49 -1.29 -8.79 -13.41
N GLU A 50 -1.57 -8.20 -14.57
CA GLU A 50 -2.14 -6.85 -14.69
C GLU A 50 -3.52 -6.72 -14.04
N ASP A 51 -4.25 -7.82 -13.91
CA ASP A 51 -5.56 -7.88 -13.24
C ASP A 51 -5.49 -7.72 -11.71
N LYS A 52 -4.28 -7.66 -11.14
CA LYS A 52 -4.07 -7.47 -9.69
C LYS A 52 -3.53 -6.07 -9.43
N PRO A 53 -4.39 -5.04 -9.26
CA PRO A 53 -3.94 -3.66 -9.12
C PRO A 53 -3.14 -3.43 -7.85
N LEU A 54 -2.30 -2.39 -7.86
CA LEU A 54 -1.61 -1.88 -6.69
C LEU A 54 -2.59 -1.06 -5.83
N SER A 55 -2.40 -1.13 -4.50
CA SER A 55 -3.11 -0.29 -3.54
C SER A 55 -2.31 0.98 -3.25
N ILE A 56 -2.98 2.01 -2.74
CA ILE A 56 -2.38 3.26 -2.30
C ILE A 56 -2.19 3.24 -0.78
N LEU A 57 -0.98 3.51 -0.31
CA LEU A 57 -0.75 3.88 1.08
C LEU A 57 -0.72 5.40 1.23
N VAL A 58 -1.32 5.89 2.31
CA VAL A 58 -1.35 7.30 2.72
C VAL A 58 -0.89 7.44 4.16
N SER A 59 -0.44 8.65 4.55
CA SER A 59 0.12 8.89 5.89
C SER A 59 -0.95 9.07 6.97
N SER A 60 -2.18 9.42 6.61
CA SER A 60 -3.28 9.66 7.54
C SER A 60 -4.63 9.54 6.87
N TYR A 61 -5.71 9.43 7.67
CA TYR A 61 -7.09 9.50 7.18
C TYR A 61 -7.37 10.81 6.40
N TYR A 62 -6.80 11.93 6.84
CA TYR A 62 -6.98 13.22 6.18
C TYR A 62 -6.38 13.30 4.77
N ASP A 63 -5.44 12.43 4.43
CA ASP A 63 -4.86 12.36 3.08
C ASP A 63 -5.85 11.83 2.02
N LEU A 64 -6.99 11.24 2.44
CA LEU A 64 -8.09 10.88 1.53
C LEU A 64 -8.58 12.08 0.71
N GLN A 65 -8.54 13.28 1.28
CA GLN A 65 -8.90 14.53 0.59
C GLN A 65 -8.02 14.79 -0.64
N LYS A 66 -6.80 14.24 -0.67
CA LYS A 66 -5.86 14.40 -1.79
C LYS A 66 -6.12 13.39 -2.92
N LEU A 67 -7.02 12.43 -2.69
CA LEU A 67 -7.29 11.31 -3.60
C LEU A 67 -8.60 11.48 -4.37
N ASP A 68 -9.28 12.62 -4.26
CA ASP A 68 -10.53 12.95 -4.97
C ASP A 68 -11.56 11.81 -4.89
N ILE A 69 -11.78 11.26 -3.67
CA ILE A 69 -12.68 10.14 -3.40
C ILE A 69 -14.13 10.57 -3.58
N VAL A 70 -14.90 9.76 -4.29
CA VAL A 70 -16.34 9.99 -4.54
C VAL A 70 -17.25 9.02 -3.75
N SER A 71 -16.72 7.90 -3.28
CA SER A 71 -17.45 6.96 -2.41
C SER A 71 -17.71 7.57 -1.03
N THR A 72 -18.83 7.21 -0.42
CA THR A 72 -19.08 7.52 1.00
C THR A 72 -18.27 6.56 1.88
N ILE A 73 -17.36 7.10 2.68
CA ILE A 73 -16.55 6.34 3.63
C ILE A 73 -17.19 6.46 5.02
N PRO A 74 -17.58 5.35 5.68
CA PRO A 74 -18.09 5.40 7.05
C PRO A 74 -17.04 5.97 8.02
N GLU A 75 -17.45 6.85 8.94
CA GLU A 75 -16.57 7.46 9.94
C GLU A 75 -15.82 6.42 10.78
N VAL A 76 -16.40 5.25 11.00
CA VAL A 76 -15.78 4.15 11.74
C VAL A 76 -14.44 3.71 11.15
N VAL A 77 -14.18 3.93 9.86
CA VAL A 77 -12.89 3.62 9.21
C VAL A 77 -11.73 4.36 9.90
N GLU A 78 -11.94 5.61 10.34
CA GLU A 78 -10.92 6.40 11.04
C GLU A 78 -10.44 5.72 12.32
N LEU A 79 -11.30 4.96 13.02
CA LEU A 79 -10.95 4.23 14.23
C LEU A 79 -10.01 3.04 13.99
N TYR A 80 -9.90 2.57 12.75
CA TYR A 80 -9.06 1.44 12.34
C TYR A 80 -7.79 1.86 11.60
N TRP A 81 -7.56 3.16 11.47
CA TRP A 81 -6.36 3.73 10.87
C TRP A 81 -5.60 4.64 11.86
N PRO A 82 -4.27 4.46 11.96
CA PRO A 82 -3.41 3.47 11.24
C PRO A 82 -3.76 2.03 11.60
N GLY A 83 -3.69 1.10 10.61
CA GLY A 83 -3.97 -0.31 10.89
C GLY A 83 -4.20 -1.21 9.68
N PRO A 84 -4.57 -2.49 9.93
CA PRO A 84 -4.62 -3.53 8.91
C PRO A 84 -5.94 -3.53 8.12
N LEU A 85 -6.49 -2.36 7.81
CA LEU A 85 -7.69 -2.17 7.00
C LEU A 85 -7.34 -1.48 5.68
N THR A 86 -7.65 -2.12 4.55
CA THR A 86 -7.67 -1.50 3.22
C THR A 86 -9.12 -1.28 2.82
N ILE A 87 -9.47 -0.09 2.40
CA ILE A 87 -10.79 0.21 1.82
C ILE A 87 -10.67 0.33 0.31
N VAL A 88 -11.65 -0.19 -0.44
CA VAL A 88 -11.78 0.06 -1.87
C VAL A 88 -12.83 1.13 -2.08
N VAL A 89 -12.46 2.18 -2.79
CA VAL A 89 -13.28 3.38 -3.02
C VAL A 89 -13.15 3.85 -4.45
N GLU A 90 -14.20 4.51 -4.96
CA GLU A 90 -14.13 5.21 -6.23
C GLU A 90 -13.41 6.56 -6.10
N THR A 91 -12.70 6.93 -7.16
CA THR A 91 -11.98 8.21 -7.23
C THR A 91 -12.05 8.78 -8.64
N THR A 92 -11.96 10.10 -8.74
CA THR A 92 -11.75 10.81 -10.02
C THR A 92 -10.29 11.13 -10.29
N LYS A 93 -9.41 10.82 -9.33
CA LYS A 93 -7.97 11.05 -9.48
C LYS A 93 -7.34 10.06 -10.43
N GLU A 94 -6.56 10.55 -11.38
CA GLU A 94 -5.81 9.73 -12.32
C GLU A 94 -4.48 9.24 -11.71
N PHE A 95 -4.21 7.96 -11.90
CA PHE A 95 -2.97 7.28 -11.53
C PHE A 95 -2.41 6.54 -12.74
N ALA A 96 -1.16 6.09 -12.65
CA ALA A 96 -0.58 5.20 -13.65
C ALA A 96 -1.39 3.90 -13.80
N ASP A 97 -1.35 3.31 -15.00
CA ASP A 97 -1.99 2.01 -15.25
C ASP A 97 -1.41 0.94 -14.32
N GLY A 98 -2.28 0.10 -13.76
CA GLY A 98 -1.91 -0.87 -12.74
C GLY A 98 -2.11 -0.39 -11.29
N VAL A 99 -2.39 0.90 -11.07
CA VAL A 99 -2.84 1.42 -9.77
C VAL A 99 -4.36 1.49 -9.77
N GLY A 100 -5.00 0.71 -8.89
CA GLY A 100 -6.46 0.61 -8.88
C GLY A 100 -7.04 -0.09 -10.11
N THR A 101 -8.36 -0.01 -10.28
CA THR A 101 -9.09 -0.59 -11.41
C THR A 101 -9.72 0.49 -12.25
N LYS A 102 -9.95 0.20 -13.55
CA LYS A 102 -10.70 1.08 -14.47
C LYS A 102 -12.12 0.54 -14.64
N ASN A 103 -13.11 1.46 -14.78
CA ASN A 103 -14.52 1.18 -15.09
C ASN A 103 -15.30 0.37 -14.00
N PRO A 104 -15.73 0.99 -12.89
CA PRO A 104 -15.42 2.35 -12.46
C PRO A 104 -13.99 2.45 -11.95
N PHE A 105 -13.41 3.65 -12.02
CA PHE A 105 -12.07 3.84 -11.51
C PHE A 105 -12.08 3.78 -9.99
N SER A 106 -11.39 2.82 -9.43
CA SER A 106 -11.36 2.59 -7.99
C SER A 106 -9.97 2.20 -7.50
N ILE A 107 -9.67 2.56 -6.27
CA ILE A 107 -8.39 2.28 -5.61
C ILE A 107 -8.61 1.62 -4.26
N GLY A 108 -7.71 0.71 -3.90
CA GLY A 108 -7.55 0.29 -2.51
C GLY A 108 -6.70 1.31 -1.76
N VAL A 109 -7.17 1.82 -0.63
CA VAL A 109 -6.43 2.81 0.19
C VAL A 109 -6.25 2.32 1.61
N ARG A 110 -5.09 2.61 2.21
CA ARG A 110 -4.78 2.24 3.59
C ARG A 110 -3.82 3.23 4.25
N VAL A 111 -3.96 3.42 5.56
CA VAL A 111 -2.95 4.01 6.44
C VAL A 111 -2.27 2.89 7.20
N PRO A 112 -0.98 2.56 6.95
CA PRO A 112 -0.29 1.47 7.65
C PRO A 112 0.05 1.87 9.10
N ASP A 113 0.02 0.91 10.03
CA ASP A 113 0.47 1.12 11.41
C ASP A 113 1.98 0.82 11.52
N ASN A 114 2.77 1.71 10.94
CA ASN A 114 4.22 1.66 11.01
C ASN A 114 4.80 3.08 10.90
N GLU A 115 5.53 3.51 11.91
CA GLU A 115 6.05 4.88 12.02
C GLU A 115 6.93 5.25 10.82
N LEU A 116 7.84 4.37 10.40
CA LEU A 116 8.77 4.65 9.30
C LEU A 116 8.05 4.75 7.94
N ALA A 117 7.04 3.90 7.72
CA ALA A 117 6.17 4.00 6.54
C ALA A 117 5.38 5.32 6.54
N ILE A 118 4.83 5.73 7.68
CA ILE A 118 4.10 6.99 7.83
C ILE A 118 5.04 8.19 7.59
N GLU A 119 6.27 8.16 8.11
CA GLU A 119 7.26 9.22 7.86
C GLU A 119 7.60 9.33 6.37
N LEU A 120 7.84 8.21 5.69
CA LEU A 120 8.06 8.19 4.25
C LEU A 120 6.87 8.83 3.52
N LEU A 121 5.65 8.39 3.81
CA LEU A 121 4.42 8.87 3.18
C LEU A 121 4.13 10.36 3.43
N LYS A 122 4.52 10.90 4.60
CA LYS A 122 4.43 12.34 4.88
C LYS A 122 5.32 13.17 3.96
N ILE A 123 6.48 12.64 3.57
CA ILE A 123 7.46 13.35 2.73
C ILE A 123 7.12 13.17 1.24
N THR A 124 6.85 11.93 0.82
CA THR A 124 6.65 11.60 -0.61
C THR A 124 5.22 11.85 -1.09
N GLY A 125 4.25 11.90 -0.18
CA GLY A 125 2.82 11.76 -0.49
C GLY A 125 2.43 10.28 -0.67
N PRO A 126 1.25 10.03 -1.28
CA PRO A 126 0.74 8.68 -1.52
C PRO A 126 1.70 7.82 -2.33
N LEU A 127 1.80 6.52 -2.00
CA LEU A 127 2.61 5.54 -2.75
C LEU A 127 1.75 4.37 -3.21
N ALA A 128 1.99 3.89 -4.44
CA ALA A 128 1.43 2.63 -4.93
C ALA A 128 2.25 1.46 -4.37
N VAL A 129 1.59 0.53 -3.67
CA VAL A 129 2.26 -0.51 -2.88
C VAL A 129 1.63 -1.88 -3.09
N THR A 130 2.46 -2.91 -2.98
CA THR A 130 2.07 -4.32 -2.92
C THR A 130 3.00 -5.08 -1.97
N SER A 131 2.66 -6.33 -1.57
CA SER A 131 3.56 -7.19 -0.79
C SER A 131 4.87 -7.48 -1.51
N ALA A 132 5.97 -7.63 -0.77
CA ALA A 132 7.33 -7.83 -1.30
C ALA A 132 7.65 -9.32 -1.55
N ASN A 133 6.74 -10.07 -2.21
CA ASN A 133 6.94 -11.45 -2.68
C ASN A 133 6.81 -11.52 -4.20
N ARG A 134 7.31 -12.57 -4.83
CA ARG A 134 6.95 -12.86 -6.22
C ARG A 134 5.49 -13.31 -6.30
N SER A 135 4.86 -13.11 -7.45
CA SER A 135 3.45 -13.47 -7.64
C SER A 135 3.22 -14.95 -7.38
N GLY A 136 2.28 -15.26 -6.48
CA GLY A 136 1.95 -16.65 -6.09
C GLY A 136 2.85 -17.26 -5.01
N GLU A 137 3.90 -16.59 -4.56
CA GLU A 137 4.72 -17.00 -3.43
C GLU A 137 4.18 -16.50 -2.09
N ASN A 138 4.68 -17.02 -0.99
CA ASN A 138 4.31 -16.59 0.36
C ASN A 138 4.66 -15.12 0.62
N ASP A 139 3.86 -14.49 1.44
CA ASP A 139 4.12 -13.13 1.90
C ASP A 139 5.45 -13.03 2.67
N VAL A 140 6.12 -11.91 2.49
CA VAL A 140 7.40 -11.57 3.12
C VAL A 140 7.15 -10.65 4.30
N THR A 141 7.84 -10.88 5.40
CA THR A 141 7.59 -10.17 6.66
C THR A 141 8.70 -9.21 7.08
N SER A 142 9.85 -9.21 6.41
CA SER A 142 10.99 -8.37 6.78
C SER A 142 11.76 -7.83 5.57
N ASN A 143 12.50 -6.72 5.80
CA ASN A 143 13.44 -6.19 4.81
C ASN A 143 14.49 -7.22 4.40
N THR A 144 15.00 -8.04 5.33
CA THR A 144 16.02 -9.06 5.04
C THR A 144 15.50 -10.19 4.15
N GLU A 145 14.22 -10.56 4.26
CA GLU A 145 13.58 -11.52 3.37
C GLU A 145 13.36 -10.93 1.98
N ALA A 146 12.85 -9.69 1.91
CA ALA A 146 12.65 -8.97 0.65
C ALA A 146 13.97 -8.77 -0.10
N GLU A 147 15.05 -8.42 0.60
CA GLU A 147 16.38 -8.23 0.02
C GLU A 147 16.95 -9.54 -0.57
N LYS A 148 16.69 -10.70 0.05
CA LYS A 148 17.08 -12.00 -0.51
C LYS A 148 16.37 -12.32 -1.83
N ILE A 149 15.12 -11.84 -2.00
CA ILE A 149 14.32 -12.11 -3.21
C ILE A 149 14.68 -11.15 -4.35
N PHE A 150 14.84 -9.87 -4.05
CA PHE A 150 14.93 -8.82 -5.06
C PHE A 150 16.33 -8.20 -5.20
N GLY A 151 17.20 -8.33 -4.18
CA GLY A 151 18.57 -7.83 -4.20
C GLY A 151 18.66 -6.35 -4.59
N SER A 152 19.53 -6.02 -5.54
CA SER A 152 19.77 -4.67 -6.04
C SER A 152 18.68 -4.13 -6.99
N ASN A 153 17.62 -4.90 -7.28
CA ASN A 153 16.50 -4.41 -8.07
C ASN A 153 15.56 -3.46 -7.29
N ILE A 154 15.72 -3.40 -5.97
CA ILE A 154 15.08 -2.42 -5.10
C ILE A 154 16.15 -1.47 -4.62
N ALA A 155 15.91 -0.16 -4.76
CA ALA A 155 16.92 0.86 -4.53
C ALA A 155 17.28 1.04 -3.06
N GLU A 156 16.28 0.95 -2.17
CA GLU A 156 16.48 1.05 -0.72
C GLU A 156 15.46 0.15 0.00
N TYR A 157 15.89 -0.48 1.08
CA TYR A 157 15.06 -1.28 1.97
C TYR A 157 14.98 -0.60 3.33
N LEU A 158 13.83 -0.02 3.65
CA LEU A 158 13.58 0.51 4.99
C LEU A 158 13.54 -0.63 6.01
N GLU A 159 14.23 -0.46 7.14
CA GLU A 159 14.33 -1.50 8.16
C GLU A 159 12.99 -1.74 8.86
N GLY A 160 12.63 -3.00 9.05
CA GLY A 160 11.43 -3.37 9.80
C GLY A 160 10.97 -4.79 9.52
N ALA A 161 10.07 -5.23 10.41
CA ALA A 161 9.41 -6.53 10.30
C ALA A 161 7.93 -6.38 10.61
N SER A 162 7.12 -7.22 9.95
CA SER A 162 5.68 -7.25 10.12
C SER A 162 5.26 -8.09 11.33
N VAL A 163 4.20 -7.68 12.00
CA VAL A 163 3.68 -8.37 13.20
C VAL A 163 2.66 -9.45 12.83
N HIS A 164 1.80 -9.18 11.83
CA HIS A 164 0.70 -10.09 11.48
C HIS A 164 1.10 -11.20 10.53
N GLY A 165 2.03 -10.97 9.62
CA GLY A 165 2.48 -11.96 8.63
C GLY A 165 1.43 -12.33 7.58
N SER A 166 0.35 -11.55 7.46
CA SER A 166 -0.72 -11.73 6.48
C SER A 166 -1.24 -10.39 5.99
N GLY A 167 -1.79 -10.36 4.77
CA GLY A 167 -2.31 -9.13 4.17
C GLY A 167 -3.48 -8.51 4.95
N SER A 168 -3.72 -7.22 4.79
CA SER A 168 -4.80 -6.47 5.44
C SER A 168 -6.19 -7.03 5.11
N THR A 169 -7.17 -6.78 5.96
CA THR A 169 -8.59 -6.92 5.62
C THR A 169 -8.94 -5.91 4.53
N ILE A 170 -9.70 -6.31 3.52
CA ILE A 170 -10.13 -5.44 2.40
C ILE A 170 -11.64 -5.35 2.39
N ILE A 171 -12.15 -4.12 2.46
CA ILE A 171 -13.58 -3.80 2.41
C ILE A 171 -13.86 -2.90 1.20
N ASP A 172 -14.87 -3.27 0.42
CA ASP A 172 -15.34 -2.49 -0.73
C ASP A 172 -16.47 -1.55 -0.33
N PHE A 173 -16.19 -0.26 -0.24
CA PHE A 173 -17.17 0.79 0.04
C PHE A 173 -17.78 1.43 -1.21
N ARG A 174 -17.60 0.83 -2.38
CA ARG A 174 -18.40 1.16 -3.56
C ARG A 174 -19.83 0.59 -3.44
N VAL A 175 -20.03 -0.37 -2.56
CA VAL A 175 -21.33 -0.94 -2.17
C VAL A 175 -21.72 -0.40 -0.81
N GLU A 176 -23.00 -0.08 -0.65
CA GLU A 176 -23.57 0.40 0.62
C GLU A 176 -23.36 -0.63 1.73
N GLY A 177 -22.89 -0.18 2.90
CA GLY A 177 -22.58 -1.02 4.05
C GLY A 177 -21.23 -1.72 4.00
N GLY A 178 -20.55 -1.73 2.85
CA GLY A 178 -19.24 -2.35 2.64
C GLY A 178 -19.30 -3.87 2.45
N GLU A 179 -18.55 -4.38 1.49
CA GLU A 179 -18.42 -5.82 1.19
C GLU A 179 -16.99 -6.28 1.51
N ILE A 180 -16.85 -7.42 2.20
CA ILE A 180 -15.54 -8.01 2.51
C ILE A 180 -15.00 -8.68 1.24
N LEU A 181 -13.95 -8.11 0.64
CA LEU A 181 -13.23 -8.72 -0.48
C LEU A 181 -12.12 -9.67 -0.02
N ARG A 182 -11.55 -9.43 1.16
CA ARG A 182 -10.54 -10.30 1.78
C ARG A 182 -10.59 -10.20 3.29
N GLU A 183 -10.66 -11.34 3.95
CA GLU A 183 -10.44 -11.42 5.39
C GLU A 183 -8.93 -11.30 5.71
N GLY A 184 -8.60 -10.53 6.73
CA GLY A 184 -7.27 -10.32 7.27
C GLY A 184 -7.30 -10.22 8.78
N PRO A 185 -6.31 -9.58 9.42
CA PRO A 185 -6.24 -9.48 10.87
C PRO A 185 -7.42 -8.74 11.51
N LEU A 186 -8.04 -7.79 10.79
CA LEU A 186 -9.19 -7.04 11.28
C LEU A 186 -10.49 -7.80 11.00
N LYS A 187 -11.35 -7.97 12.02
CA LYS A 187 -12.72 -8.46 11.89
C LYS A 187 -13.65 -7.32 11.47
N TRP A 188 -14.48 -7.56 10.42
CA TRP A 188 -15.46 -6.61 9.93
C TRP A 188 -16.84 -7.30 9.74
N PRO A 189 -18.00 -6.66 10.03
CA PRO A 189 -18.12 -5.38 10.73
C PRO A 189 -17.60 -5.45 12.15
N PRO A 190 -17.18 -4.32 12.74
CA PRO A 190 -16.79 -4.30 14.15
C PRO A 190 -17.99 -4.74 14.99
N SER A 191 -17.75 -5.65 15.94
CA SER A 191 -18.76 -6.01 16.94
C SER A 191 -18.95 -4.80 17.84
N TYR A 192 -19.99 -4.01 17.60
CA TYR A 192 -20.40 -3.03 18.59
C TYR A 192 -21.03 -3.78 19.75
N CYS A 193 -20.33 -3.78 20.88
CA CYS A 193 -20.91 -4.13 22.16
C CYS A 193 -21.86 -3.02 22.63
#